data_948a8cd5547759eeb003024355e426ce
#
_entry.id   948a8cd5547759eeb003024355e426ce
#
_cell.length_a   1.000
_cell.length_b   1.000
_cell.length_c   1.000
_cell.angle_alpha   90.00
_cell.angle_beta   90.00
_cell.angle_gamma   90.00
#
_symmetry.space_group_name_H-M   'P 1'
#
loop_
_entity.id
_entity.type
_entity.pdbx_description
1 polymer ?
#
loop_
_entity_poly.entity_id
_entity_poly.type
_entity_poly.pdbx_seq_one_letter_code
_entity_poly.pdbx_strand_id
1 'polypeptide(L)'
;GAWDEGGLTEDPNIVMNECAGVLQYAQTVFEGMKAYTTEDGHIVTFRPDLNAKRMVDSAKRLEMPPFPEDRFVDAIVQTVKANEAYVPPYGTGATLYIRPYMFGINPVIGVKPATDYQFRVFATPVGPYFKGGVKPLTLCVSDFDRAAPHGTGHIKAGLNYAMSLHAIVTAHANGFDENMYLDSATRTKVEETGGANFIFVTKDNKVVTPHSNTILPSIDRKSTRLNSSHVRTSR
;
A
#
# COMPACT_ATOMS: atom_id res chain seq x y z
N GLY A 1 15.70 -16.24 14.35
CA GLY A 1 14.71 -15.74 15.31
C GLY A 1 13.32 -16.23 14.94
N ALA A 2 12.42 -16.16 15.87
CA ALA A 2 11.02 -16.47 15.66
C ALA A 2 10.16 -15.28 16.08
N TRP A 3 8.98 -15.14 15.46
CA TRP A 3 7.94 -14.21 15.90
C TRP A 3 7.32 -14.74 17.20
N ASP A 4 7.12 -13.86 18.18
CA ASP A 4 6.35 -14.17 19.38
C ASP A 4 4.86 -14.36 19.06
N GLU A 5 4.05 -14.72 20.07
CA GLU A 5 2.62 -14.94 19.84
C GLU A 5 1.87 -13.65 19.50
N GLY A 6 2.35 -12.50 19.97
CA GLY A 6 1.70 -11.21 19.81
C GLY A 6 0.41 -11.08 20.62
N GLY A 7 -0.34 -10.00 20.42
CA GLY A 7 -1.62 -9.77 21.08
C GLY A 7 -2.19 -8.38 20.80
N LEU A 8 -3.42 -8.16 21.24
CA LEU A 8 -4.08 -6.85 21.16
C LEU A 8 -3.51 -5.89 22.21
N THR A 9 -3.41 -4.62 21.88
CA THR A 9 -3.02 -3.54 22.80
C THR A 9 -3.88 -2.31 22.53
N GLU A 10 -4.18 -1.56 23.57
CA GLU A 10 -4.83 -0.25 23.49
C GLU A 10 -3.81 0.91 23.45
N ASP A 11 -2.53 0.62 23.74
CA ASP A 11 -1.48 1.64 23.69
C ASP A 11 -1.06 1.92 22.24
N PRO A 12 -1.33 3.15 21.73
CA PRO A 12 -0.95 3.54 20.36
C PRO A 12 0.52 3.92 20.25
N ASN A 13 1.25 4.03 21.36
CA ASN A 13 2.60 4.51 21.37
C ASN A 13 3.60 3.38 21.02
N ILE A 14 4.70 3.78 20.43
CA ILE A 14 5.84 2.91 20.14
C ILE A 14 7.06 3.52 20.83
N VAL A 15 7.60 2.81 21.80
CA VAL A 15 8.85 3.21 22.45
C VAL A 15 10.00 2.46 21.79
N MET A 16 10.98 3.18 21.27
CA MET A 16 12.15 2.59 20.64
C MET A 16 13.40 3.44 20.89
N ASN A 17 14.56 2.84 20.68
CA ASN A 17 15.82 3.56 20.76
C ASN A 17 15.96 4.55 19.56
N GLU A 18 16.53 5.72 19.79
CA GLU A 18 16.75 6.73 18.73
C GLU A 18 17.65 6.22 17.59
N CYS A 19 18.51 5.23 17.84
CA CYS A 19 19.32 4.57 16.82
C CYS A 19 18.59 3.46 16.08
N ALA A 20 17.27 3.27 16.28
CA ALA A 20 16.52 2.23 15.54
C ALA A 20 16.66 2.41 14.02
N GLY A 21 16.90 1.30 13.31
CA GLY A 21 17.19 1.34 11.87
C GLY A 21 16.05 1.95 11.05
N VAL A 22 14.79 1.81 11.49
CA VAL A 22 13.64 2.44 10.82
C VAL A 22 13.72 3.97 10.82
N LEU A 23 14.23 4.57 11.89
CA LEU A 23 14.35 6.04 12.03
C LEU A 23 15.48 6.60 11.15
N GLN A 24 16.53 5.84 10.93
CA GLN A 24 17.71 6.28 10.20
C GLN A 24 17.68 5.86 8.72
N TYR A 25 17.21 4.67 8.42
CA TYR A 25 17.32 4.04 7.09
C TYR A 25 15.99 3.61 6.49
N ALA A 26 14.86 3.97 7.12
CA ALA A 26 13.50 3.70 6.64
C ALA A 26 13.24 2.21 6.32
N GLN A 27 13.83 1.28 7.09
CA GLN A 27 13.59 -0.16 6.93
C GLN A 27 12.21 -0.51 7.49
N THR A 28 11.18 -0.24 6.67
CA THR A 28 9.77 -0.47 6.99
C THR A 28 8.96 -0.81 5.76
N VAL A 29 7.99 -1.71 5.92
CA VAL A 29 6.98 -2.05 4.92
C VAL A 29 5.59 -1.96 5.53
N PHE A 30 4.58 -1.69 4.71
CA PHE A 30 3.22 -1.59 5.20
C PHE A 30 2.21 -2.09 4.18
N GLU A 31 0.99 -2.34 4.65
CA GLU A 31 -0.16 -2.65 3.83
C GLU A 31 -1.33 -1.71 4.15
N GLY A 32 -2.31 -1.71 3.28
CA GLY A 32 -3.56 -0.98 3.49
C GLY A 32 -4.72 -1.77 2.92
N MET A 33 -5.73 -1.96 3.72
CA MET A 33 -6.97 -2.61 3.33
C MET A 33 -8.13 -2.01 4.11
N LYS A 34 -9.35 -2.46 3.83
CA LYS A 34 -10.55 -1.93 4.46
C LYS A 34 -11.45 -3.05 4.91
N ALA A 35 -12.18 -2.83 6.00
CA ALA A 35 -13.36 -3.61 6.35
C ALA A 35 -14.62 -2.82 6.02
N TYR A 36 -15.62 -3.53 5.52
CA TYR A 36 -16.87 -2.98 5.03
C TYR A 36 -18.04 -3.67 5.72
N THR A 37 -19.10 -2.92 6.04
CA THR A 37 -20.38 -3.51 6.38
C THR A 37 -21.17 -3.78 5.09
N THR A 38 -21.63 -5.00 4.91
CA THR A 38 -22.51 -5.39 3.80
C THR A 38 -23.97 -5.02 4.09
N GLU A 39 -24.85 -5.11 3.09
CA GLU A 39 -26.28 -4.77 3.22
C GLU A 39 -26.98 -5.65 4.26
N ASP A 40 -26.58 -6.90 4.38
CA ASP A 40 -27.08 -7.87 5.36
C ASP A 40 -26.39 -7.80 6.72
N GLY A 41 -25.54 -6.78 6.94
CA GLY A 41 -24.91 -6.47 8.23
C GLY A 41 -23.63 -7.23 8.54
N HIS A 42 -23.11 -8.04 7.62
CA HIS A 42 -21.82 -8.71 7.82
C HIS A 42 -20.65 -7.74 7.64
N ILE A 43 -19.57 -7.98 8.36
CA ILE A 43 -18.32 -7.25 8.20
C ILE A 43 -17.36 -8.12 7.37
N VAL A 44 -16.90 -7.57 6.26
CA VAL A 44 -16.03 -8.28 5.30
C VAL A 44 -14.78 -7.48 4.96
N THR A 45 -13.71 -8.20 4.60
CA THR A 45 -12.48 -7.63 4.02
C THR A 45 -12.24 -8.22 2.64
N PHE A 46 -11.58 -7.48 1.76
CA PHE A 46 -11.29 -7.93 0.41
C PHE A 46 -9.88 -8.49 0.31
N ARG A 47 -9.75 -9.82 0.12
CA ARG A 47 -8.52 -10.56 -0.22
C ARG A 47 -7.31 -10.26 0.68
N PRO A 48 -7.43 -10.34 2.01
CA PRO A 48 -6.33 -10.05 2.94
C PRO A 48 -5.12 -11.00 2.77
N ASP A 49 -5.35 -12.21 2.23
CA ASP A 49 -4.32 -13.17 1.84
C ASP A 49 -3.34 -12.62 0.81
N LEU A 50 -3.83 -11.85 -0.16
CA LEU A 50 -2.95 -11.22 -1.16
C LEU A 50 -2.18 -10.02 -0.59
N ASN A 51 -2.75 -9.30 0.38
CA ASN A 51 -1.99 -8.28 1.12
C ASN A 51 -0.88 -8.93 1.94
N ALA A 52 -1.17 -10.05 2.62
CA ALA A 52 -0.16 -10.83 3.35
C ALA A 52 1.00 -11.23 2.44
N LYS A 53 0.70 -11.83 1.29
CA LYS A 53 1.70 -12.22 0.30
C LYS A 53 2.52 -11.04 -0.21
N ARG A 54 1.88 -9.89 -0.50
CA ARG A 54 2.60 -8.70 -0.97
C ARG A 54 3.49 -8.10 0.13
N MET A 55 3.09 -8.18 1.39
CA MET A 55 3.94 -7.79 2.52
C MET A 55 5.18 -8.69 2.63
N VAL A 56 5.02 -10.00 2.45
CA VAL A 56 6.15 -10.95 2.39
C VAL A 56 7.13 -10.57 1.28
N ASP A 57 6.63 -10.29 0.07
CA ASP A 57 7.48 -9.88 -1.06
C ASP A 57 8.19 -8.54 -0.77
N SER A 58 7.49 -7.60 -0.14
CA SER A 58 8.07 -6.31 0.25
C SER A 58 9.14 -6.46 1.33
N ALA A 59 8.88 -7.29 2.35
CA ALA A 59 9.83 -7.57 3.42
C ALA A 59 11.12 -8.20 2.89
N LYS A 60 11.00 -9.22 2.07
CA LYS A 60 12.16 -9.89 1.43
C LYS A 60 13.04 -8.91 0.66
N ARG A 61 12.45 -7.96 -0.08
CA ARG A 61 13.21 -6.96 -0.86
C ARG A 61 14.02 -6.00 0.01
N LEU A 62 13.57 -5.76 1.26
CA LEU A 62 14.26 -4.91 2.24
C LEU A 62 15.05 -5.71 3.27
N GLU A 63 15.37 -6.98 2.99
CA GLU A 63 16.13 -7.86 3.88
C GLU A 63 15.49 -7.98 5.28
N MET A 64 14.16 -7.98 5.34
CA MET A 64 13.37 -8.17 6.55
C MET A 64 12.83 -9.61 6.60
N PRO A 65 12.73 -10.23 7.80
CA PRO A 65 12.12 -11.55 7.90
C PRO A 65 10.64 -11.48 7.50
N PRO A 66 10.15 -12.43 6.69
CA PRO A 66 8.74 -12.46 6.33
C PRO A 66 7.87 -12.69 7.57
N PHE A 67 6.78 -11.93 7.72
CA PHE A 67 5.74 -12.24 8.68
C PHE A 67 4.84 -13.34 8.11
N PRO A 68 4.47 -14.41 8.86
CA PRO A 68 3.66 -15.52 8.34
C PRO A 68 2.31 -15.04 7.80
N GLU A 69 1.94 -15.51 6.60
CA GLU A 69 0.74 -15.05 5.90
C GLU A 69 -0.55 -15.37 6.65
N ASP A 70 -0.63 -16.55 7.26
CA ASP A 70 -1.75 -16.98 8.11
C ASP A 70 -1.91 -16.10 9.35
N ARG A 71 -0.81 -15.80 10.04
CA ARG A 71 -0.80 -14.91 11.19
C ARG A 71 -1.11 -13.47 10.83
N PHE A 72 -0.73 -13.03 9.63
CA PHE A 72 -1.13 -11.72 9.11
C PHE A 72 -2.66 -11.63 8.99
N VAL A 73 -3.28 -12.62 8.36
CA VAL A 73 -4.74 -12.66 8.20
C VAL A 73 -5.44 -12.73 9.55
N ASP A 74 -4.94 -13.56 10.48
CA ASP A 74 -5.49 -13.66 11.82
C ASP A 74 -5.39 -12.32 12.58
N ALA A 75 -4.26 -11.63 12.52
CA ALA A 75 -4.09 -10.30 13.13
C ALA A 75 -5.09 -9.27 12.57
N ILE A 76 -5.40 -9.32 11.24
CA ILE A 76 -6.44 -8.48 10.65
C ILE A 76 -7.81 -8.81 11.23
N VAL A 77 -8.15 -10.09 11.31
CA VAL A 77 -9.44 -10.54 11.86
C VAL A 77 -9.60 -10.10 13.33
N GLN A 78 -8.57 -10.31 14.14
CA GLN A 78 -8.58 -9.88 15.56
C GLN A 78 -8.72 -8.36 15.68
N THR A 79 -7.98 -7.59 14.87
CA THR A 79 -8.08 -6.12 14.87
C THR A 79 -9.48 -5.65 14.49
N VAL A 80 -10.09 -6.24 13.46
CA VAL A 80 -11.47 -5.88 13.04
C VAL A 80 -12.47 -6.23 14.13
N LYS A 81 -12.39 -7.42 14.72
CA LYS A 81 -13.28 -7.84 15.81
C LYS A 81 -13.17 -6.91 17.03
N ALA A 82 -11.95 -6.54 17.42
CA ALA A 82 -11.74 -5.62 18.54
C ALA A 82 -12.27 -4.19 18.26
N ASN A 83 -12.45 -3.84 16.99
CA ASN A 83 -12.94 -2.53 16.54
C ASN A 83 -14.30 -2.61 15.83
N GLU A 84 -15.07 -3.67 16.04
CA GLU A 84 -16.34 -3.91 15.35
C GLU A 84 -17.31 -2.74 15.46
N ALA A 85 -17.40 -2.14 16.66
CA ALA A 85 -18.27 -0.98 16.93
C ALA A 85 -17.90 0.28 16.12
N TYR A 86 -16.70 0.32 15.55
CA TYR A 86 -16.19 1.44 14.75
C TYR A 86 -16.25 1.18 13.24
N VAL A 87 -16.71 0.02 12.80
CA VAL A 87 -16.94 -0.24 11.37
C VAL A 87 -18.15 0.55 10.91
N PRO A 88 -17.99 1.48 9.94
CA PRO A 88 -19.09 2.31 9.50
C PRO A 88 -20.24 1.50 8.90
N PRO A 89 -21.51 1.92 9.09
CA PRO A 89 -22.68 1.23 8.55
C PRO A 89 -22.68 1.18 7.01
N TYR A 90 -23.36 0.17 6.47
CA TYR A 90 -23.62 0.06 5.03
C TYR A 90 -24.31 1.33 4.48
N GLY A 91 -23.99 1.70 3.26
CA GLY A 91 -24.58 2.83 2.54
C GLY A 91 -23.98 4.21 2.88
N THR A 92 -23.12 4.33 3.91
CA THR A 92 -22.47 5.60 4.26
C THR A 92 -21.32 5.99 3.35
N GLY A 93 -20.78 5.04 2.57
CA GLY A 93 -19.54 5.19 1.79
C GLY A 93 -18.27 5.24 2.64
N ALA A 94 -18.39 5.27 3.96
CA ALA A 94 -17.27 5.17 4.89
C ALA A 94 -16.89 3.72 5.16
N THR A 95 -15.66 3.50 5.65
CA THR A 95 -15.11 2.16 5.89
C THR A 95 -14.17 2.18 7.07
N LEU A 96 -13.86 1.02 7.66
CA LEU A 96 -12.77 0.89 8.60
C LEU A 96 -11.47 0.62 7.82
N TYR A 97 -10.56 1.59 7.83
CA TYR A 97 -9.23 1.42 7.23
C TYR A 97 -8.32 0.65 8.18
N ILE A 98 -7.58 -0.33 7.65
CA ILE A 98 -6.69 -1.20 8.40
C ILE A 98 -5.28 -1.02 7.87
N ARG A 99 -4.31 -0.74 8.76
CA ARG A 99 -2.91 -0.51 8.45
C ARG A 99 -2.00 -1.53 9.14
N PRO A 100 -1.69 -2.66 8.50
CA PRO A 100 -0.57 -3.51 8.92
C PRO A 100 0.75 -2.88 8.51
N TYR A 101 1.76 -2.97 9.36
CA TYR A 101 3.11 -2.49 9.05
C TYR A 101 4.16 -3.22 9.88
N MET A 102 5.38 -3.27 9.36
CA MET A 102 6.51 -3.94 9.99
C MET A 102 7.76 -3.07 9.84
N PHE A 103 8.60 -3.03 10.86
CA PHE A 103 9.78 -2.16 10.89
C PHE A 103 10.87 -2.73 11.81
N GLY A 104 12.14 -2.35 11.55
CA GLY A 104 13.30 -2.71 12.38
C GLY A 104 13.39 -1.81 13.61
N ILE A 105 13.54 -2.41 14.80
CA ILE A 105 13.46 -1.71 16.09
C ILE A 105 14.77 -1.65 16.86
N ASN A 106 15.71 -2.54 16.60
CA ASN A 106 16.95 -2.56 17.36
C ASN A 106 17.88 -1.40 16.99
N PRO A 107 18.74 -0.95 17.92
CA PRO A 107 19.77 0.05 17.63
C PRO A 107 20.74 -0.42 16.56
N VAL A 108 20.87 0.36 15.49
CA VAL A 108 21.76 0.08 14.36
C VAL A 108 22.43 1.36 13.89
N ILE A 109 23.75 1.42 13.96
CA ILE A 109 24.54 2.45 13.30
C ILE A 109 25.24 1.82 12.10
N GLY A 110 25.02 2.41 10.94
CA GLY A 110 25.48 1.87 9.66
C GLY A 110 24.37 1.17 8.87
N VAL A 111 24.52 1.18 7.55
CA VAL A 111 23.52 0.62 6.62
C VAL A 111 23.61 -0.91 6.61
N LYS A 112 22.79 -1.54 7.40
CA LYS A 112 22.62 -3.02 7.47
C LYS A 112 21.22 -3.36 7.94
N PRO A 113 20.72 -4.58 7.66
CA PRO A 113 19.42 -5.02 8.15
C PRO A 113 19.37 -5.00 9.68
N ALA A 114 18.21 -4.68 10.24
CA ALA A 114 17.92 -4.86 11.65
C ALA A 114 17.96 -6.35 12.03
N THR A 115 18.11 -6.64 13.32
CA THR A 115 18.02 -8.00 13.86
C THR A 115 16.70 -8.27 14.54
N ASP A 116 16.03 -7.21 15.01
CA ASP A 116 14.78 -7.27 15.73
C ASP A 116 13.72 -6.41 15.01
N TYR A 117 12.53 -6.98 14.86
CA TYR A 117 11.45 -6.36 14.11
C TYR A 117 10.15 -6.38 14.91
N GLN A 118 9.31 -5.38 14.66
CA GLN A 118 7.97 -5.33 15.19
C GLN A 118 6.96 -5.33 14.03
N PHE A 119 5.94 -6.20 14.13
CA PHE A 119 4.75 -6.17 13.28
C PHE A 119 3.60 -5.59 14.10
N ARG A 120 2.88 -4.63 13.54
CA ARG A 120 1.73 -4.00 14.17
C ARG A 120 0.59 -3.82 13.17
N VAL A 121 -0.63 -3.77 13.71
CA VAL A 121 -1.84 -3.42 12.96
C VAL A 121 -2.61 -2.39 13.73
N PHE A 122 -3.05 -1.32 13.08
CA PHE A 122 -4.06 -0.43 13.64
C PHE A 122 -5.21 -0.24 12.65
N ALA A 123 -6.37 0.20 13.16
CA ALA A 123 -7.53 0.51 12.37
C ALA A 123 -8.10 1.89 12.71
N THR A 124 -8.72 2.55 11.73
CA THR A 124 -9.39 3.84 11.92
C THR A 124 -10.55 3.99 10.94
N PRO A 125 -11.72 4.50 11.38
CA PRO A 125 -12.77 4.85 10.45
C PRO A 125 -12.33 5.95 9.49
N VAL A 126 -12.66 5.79 8.21
CA VAL A 126 -12.37 6.78 7.16
C VAL A 126 -13.62 7.05 6.34
N GLY A 127 -13.82 8.30 5.96
CA GLY A 127 -14.88 8.70 5.03
C GLY A 127 -14.62 8.19 3.60
N PRO A 128 -15.54 8.48 2.66
CA PRO A 128 -15.35 8.20 1.25
C PRO A 128 -14.04 8.78 0.74
N TYR A 129 -13.30 8.01 -0.04
CA TYR A 129 -12.01 8.46 -0.59
C TYR A 129 -12.16 9.73 -1.44
N PHE A 130 -13.23 9.80 -2.24
CA PHE A 130 -13.59 11.00 -3.00
C PHE A 130 -14.74 11.73 -2.31
N LYS A 131 -14.47 12.90 -1.75
CA LYS A 131 -15.51 13.78 -1.23
C LYS A 131 -16.42 14.24 -2.38
N GLY A 132 -17.69 13.87 -2.34
CA GLY A 132 -18.65 14.20 -3.41
C GLY A 132 -18.82 13.15 -4.50
N GLY A 133 -18.39 11.91 -4.27
CA GLY A 133 -18.56 10.77 -5.17
C GLY A 133 -17.48 10.66 -6.25
N VAL A 134 -17.71 9.79 -7.23
CA VAL A 134 -16.78 9.58 -8.36
C VAL A 134 -16.84 10.77 -9.30
N LYS A 135 -15.73 11.49 -9.45
CA LYS A 135 -15.57 12.61 -10.37
C LYS A 135 -14.25 12.47 -11.13
N PRO A 136 -14.13 13.08 -12.33
CA PRO A 136 -12.86 13.17 -13.03
C PRO A 136 -11.80 13.86 -12.19
N LEU A 137 -10.56 13.37 -12.26
CA LEU A 137 -9.40 13.98 -11.63
C LEU A 137 -8.53 14.65 -12.70
N THR A 138 -7.92 15.78 -12.32
CA THR A 138 -6.89 16.43 -13.12
C THR A 138 -5.51 15.89 -12.73
N LEU A 139 -4.79 15.36 -13.70
CA LEU A 139 -3.48 14.74 -13.47
C LEU A 139 -2.36 15.60 -14.06
N CYS A 140 -1.29 15.77 -13.32
CA CYS A 140 -0.04 16.34 -13.78
C CYS A 140 0.90 15.20 -14.18
N VAL A 141 1.49 15.25 -15.37
CA VAL A 141 2.62 14.38 -15.70
C VAL A 141 3.83 14.88 -14.94
N SER A 142 4.33 14.06 -14.01
CA SER A 142 5.41 14.44 -13.11
C SER A 142 6.75 14.54 -13.82
N ASP A 143 7.53 15.57 -13.50
CA ASP A 143 8.94 15.69 -13.89
C ASP A 143 9.86 14.82 -13.00
N PHE A 144 9.35 14.35 -11.88
CA PHE A 144 10.06 13.48 -10.95
C PHE A 144 9.78 12.00 -11.24
N ASP A 145 10.73 11.15 -10.94
CA ASP A 145 10.57 9.71 -11.01
C ASP A 145 9.89 9.18 -9.75
N ARG A 146 9.00 8.19 -9.91
CA ARG A 146 8.41 7.48 -8.77
C ARG A 146 9.36 6.43 -8.19
N ALA A 147 10.13 5.78 -9.04
CA ALA A 147 11.06 4.71 -8.66
C ALA A 147 12.14 4.52 -9.72
N ALA A 148 13.34 4.13 -9.28
CA ALA A 148 14.41 3.73 -10.19
C ALA A 148 14.05 2.42 -10.93
N PRO A 149 14.57 2.16 -12.14
CA PRO A 149 14.24 0.98 -12.95
C PRO A 149 14.50 -0.37 -12.25
N HIS A 150 15.50 -0.43 -11.39
CA HIS A 150 15.85 -1.59 -10.56
C HIS A 150 15.72 -1.32 -9.06
N GLY A 151 14.92 -0.32 -8.70
CA GLY A 151 14.73 0.12 -7.32
C GLY A 151 13.65 -0.68 -6.57
N THR A 152 12.83 0.04 -5.84
CA THR A 152 11.85 -0.50 -4.90
C THR A 152 10.39 -0.21 -5.27
N GLY A 153 10.12 0.28 -6.48
CA GLY A 153 8.77 0.67 -6.90
C GLY A 153 7.73 -0.45 -6.85
N HIS A 154 8.16 -1.70 -6.98
CA HIS A 154 7.31 -2.89 -6.95
C HIS A 154 6.94 -3.37 -5.55
N ILE A 155 7.46 -2.76 -4.49
CA ILE A 155 7.15 -3.10 -3.09
C ILE A 155 6.42 -1.97 -2.38
N LYS A 156 5.71 -2.31 -1.31
CA LYS A 156 4.96 -1.33 -0.51
C LYS A 156 5.79 -0.89 0.71
N ALA A 157 6.78 -0.03 0.45
CA ALA A 157 7.72 0.48 1.44
C ALA A 157 7.57 1.99 1.62
N GLY A 158 7.71 2.47 2.85
CA GLY A 158 7.54 3.89 3.21
C GLY A 158 8.44 4.83 2.41
N LEU A 159 9.65 4.39 2.08
CA LEU A 159 10.61 5.17 1.30
C LEU A 159 10.08 5.62 -0.08
N ASN A 160 9.26 4.78 -0.75
CA ASN A 160 8.67 5.14 -2.05
C ASN A 160 7.67 6.29 -1.92
N TYR A 161 6.98 6.37 -0.78
CA TYR A 161 5.99 7.42 -0.51
C TYR A 161 6.65 8.70 -0.05
N ALA A 162 7.67 8.62 0.79
CA ALA A 162 8.46 9.79 1.19
C ALA A 162 9.10 10.47 -0.03
N MET A 163 9.64 9.69 -0.98
CA MET A 163 10.22 10.22 -2.21
C MET A 163 9.21 10.96 -3.08
N SER A 164 7.94 10.55 -3.07
CA SER A 164 6.89 11.17 -3.89
C SER A 164 6.24 12.41 -3.28
N LEU A 165 6.56 12.77 -2.02
CA LEU A 165 5.93 13.91 -1.33
C LEU A 165 6.13 15.24 -2.06
N HIS A 166 7.33 15.51 -2.55
CA HIS A 166 7.59 16.76 -3.27
C HIS A 166 6.76 16.87 -4.56
N ALA A 167 6.67 15.78 -5.30
CA ALA A 167 5.91 15.74 -6.54
C ALA A 167 4.41 16.02 -6.31
N ILE A 168 3.79 15.37 -5.30
CA ILE A 168 2.35 15.57 -5.05
C ILE A 168 2.05 16.95 -4.49
N VAL A 169 2.90 17.48 -3.59
CA VAL A 169 2.74 18.84 -3.07
C VAL A 169 2.84 19.87 -4.20
N THR A 170 3.80 19.69 -5.12
CA THR A 170 3.95 20.56 -6.29
C THR A 170 2.74 20.47 -7.22
N ALA A 171 2.22 19.27 -7.49
CA ALA A 171 1.02 19.10 -8.30
C ALA A 171 -0.20 19.82 -7.69
N HIS A 172 -0.44 19.63 -6.40
CA HIS A 172 -1.54 20.30 -5.70
C HIS A 172 -1.40 21.83 -5.70
N ALA A 173 -0.18 22.36 -5.52
CA ALA A 173 0.08 23.79 -5.58
C ALA A 173 -0.22 24.38 -6.98
N ASN A 174 -0.14 23.57 -8.03
CA ASN A 174 -0.47 23.95 -9.41
C ASN A 174 -1.91 23.57 -9.81
N GLY A 175 -2.78 23.18 -8.87
CA GLY A 175 -4.19 22.93 -9.10
C GLY A 175 -4.53 21.55 -9.69
N PHE A 176 -3.59 20.62 -9.67
CA PHE A 176 -3.83 19.22 -10.06
C PHE A 176 -4.25 18.37 -8.85
N ASP A 177 -5.05 17.33 -9.09
CA ASP A 177 -5.51 16.43 -8.04
C ASP A 177 -4.47 15.36 -7.72
N GLU A 178 -3.65 14.92 -8.70
CA GLU A 178 -2.68 13.84 -8.53
C GLU A 178 -1.59 13.88 -9.62
N ASN A 179 -0.49 13.16 -9.40
CA ASN A 179 0.57 12.94 -10.37
C ASN A 179 0.37 11.66 -11.17
N MET A 180 0.69 11.71 -12.46
CA MET A 180 0.95 10.57 -13.32
C MET A 180 2.45 10.44 -13.53
N TYR A 181 3.02 9.28 -13.21
CA TYR A 181 4.44 9.04 -13.40
C TYR A 181 4.73 8.31 -14.72
N LEU A 182 5.84 8.69 -15.33
CA LEU A 182 6.40 8.01 -16.49
C LEU A 182 7.51 7.05 -16.07
N ASP A 183 7.83 6.09 -16.94
CA ASP A 183 8.96 5.20 -16.72
C ASP A 183 10.27 5.99 -16.59
N SER A 184 11.02 5.72 -15.54
CA SER A 184 12.26 6.44 -15.20
C SER A 184 13.42 6.18 -16.17
N ALA A 185 13.34 5.12 -16.98
CA ALA A 185 14.39 4.80 -17.94
C ALA A 185 14.32 5.62 -19.22
N THR A 186 13.11 5.85 -19.76
CA THR A 186 12.91 6.53 -21.06
C THR A 186 11.99 7.72 -21.00
N ARG A 187 11.18 7.86 -19.95
CA ARG A 187 10.15 8.88 -19.76
C ARG A 187 9.12 8.97 -20.90
N THR A 188 8.85 7.84 -21.53
CA THR A 188 7.96 7.74 -22.69
C THR A 188 6.72 6.91 -22.45
N LYS A 189 6.65 6.20 -21.32
CA LYS A 189 5.55 5.27 -21.01
C LYS A 189 4.93 5.62 -19.67
N VAL A 190 3.59 5.61 -19.64
CA VAL A 190 2.85 5.78 -18.38
C VAL A 190 3.06 4.57 -17.49
N GLU A 191 3.36 4.79 -16.21
CA GLU A 191 3.46 3.74 -15.21
C GLU A 191 2.22 3.73 -14.30
N GLU A 192 2.18 4.58 -13.31
CA GLU A 192 1.08 4.67 -12.34
C GLU A 192 0.95 6.10 -11.77
N THR A 193 -0.11 6.36 -11.02
CA THR A 193 -0.23 7.59 -10.25
C THR A 193 0.45 7.45 -8.88
N GLY A 194 0.51 8.52 -8.11
CA GLY A 194 1.08 8.48 -6.75
C GLY A 194 0.38 7.49 -5.82
N GLY A 195 -0.94 7.37 -5.92
CA GLY A 195 -1.76 6.53 -5.05
C GLY A 195 -2.43 5.31 -5.70
N ALA A 196 -2.39 5.17 -7.03
CA ALA A 196 -3.17 4.15 -7.74
C ALA A 196 -2.51 3.67 -9.03
N ASN A 197 -2.81 2.41 -9.38
CA ASN A 197 -2.46 1.89 -10.70
C ASN A 197 -3.35 2.52 -11.79
N PHE A 198 -2.88 2.49 -13.03
CA PHE A 198 -3.56 3.10 -14.17
C PHE A 198 -4.18 2.03 -15.09
N ILE A 199 -5.37 2.33 -15.60
CA ILE A 199 -6.08 1.52 -16.59
C ILE A 199 -6.56 2.46 -17.71
N PHE A 200 -6.33 2.06 -18.94
CA PHE A 200 -6.83 2.75 -20.12
C PHE A 200 -7.93 1.94 -20.79
N VAL A 201 -8.97 2.61 -21.24
CA VAL A 201 -9.93 2.05 -22.20
C VAL A 201 -9.61 2.67 -23.56
N THR A 202 -9.21 1.85 -24.51
CA THR A 202 -8.82 2.31 -25.85
C THR A 202 -10.03 2.53 -26.74
N LYS A 203 -9.87 3.24 -27.86
CA LYS A 203 -10.95 3.51 -28.83
C LYS A 203 -11.54 2.24 -29.45
N ASP A 204 -10.76 1.18 -29.51
CA ASP A 204 -11.20 -0.16 -29.96
C ASP A 204 -11.71 -1.06 -28.81
N ASN A 205 -12.14 -0.44 -27.70
CA ASN A 205 -12.73 -1.08 -26.53
C ASN A 205 -11.85 -2.13 -25.83
N LYS A 206 -10.53 -1.98 -25.91
CA LYS A 206 -9.60 -2.79 -25.13
C LYS A 206 -9.27 -2.14 -23.80
N VAL A 207 -9.13 -2.96 -22.75
CA VAL A 207 -8.63 -2.51 -21.45
C VAL A 207 -7.14 -2.78 -21.36
N VAL A 208 -6.36 -1.72 -21.21
CA VAL A 208 -4.89 -1.79 -21.17
C VAL A 208 -4.39 -1.23 -19.84
N THR A 209 -3.41 -1.89 -19.25
CA THR A 209 -2.77 -1.42 -18.03
C THR A 209 -1.25 -1.49 -18.18
N PRO A 210 -0.49 -0.51 -17.66
CA PRO A 210 0.96 -0.54 -17.69
C PRO A 210 1.50 -1.76 -16.94
N HIS A 211 2.59 -2.32 -17.44
CA HIS A 211 3.35 -3.38 -16.81
C HIS A 211 4.82 -2.99 -16.74
N SER A 212 5.36 -2.89 -15.53
CA SER A 212 6.75 -2.57 -15.24
C SER A 212 7.16 -3.21 -13.90
N ASN A 213 8.46 -3.45 -13.74
CA ASN A 213 9.02 -3.89 -12.46
C ASN A 213 9.09 -2.76 -11.42
N THR A 214 8.76 -1.53 -11.81
CA THR A 214 8.69 -0.35 -10.93
C THR A 214 7.29 -0.07 -10.41
N ILE A 215 6.27 -0.76 -10.92
CA ILE A 215 4.87 -0.58 -10.54
C ILE A 215 4.51 -1.53 -9.39
N LEU A 216 3.84 -1.00 -8.36
CA LEU A 216 3.32 -1.81 -7.26
C LEU A 216 2.24 -2.78 -7.77
N PRO A 217 2.38 -4.11 -7.56
CA PRO A 217 1.35 -5.07 -7.94
C PRO A 217 0.03 -4.81 -7.20
N SER A 218 -1.05 -4.56 -7.94
CA SER A 218 -2.38 -4.33 -7.38
C SER A 218 -2.99 -5.61 -6.82
N ILE A 219 -3.63 -5.52 -5.67
CA ILE A 219 -4.47 -6.59 -5.11
C ILE A 219 -5.72 -6.78 -5.96
N ASP A 220 -6.35 -5.69 -6.39
CA ASP A 220 -7.58 -5.70 -7.19
C ASP A 220 -7.33 -6.17 -8.63
N ARG A 221 -6.32 -5.65 -9.33
CA ARG A 221 -6.00 -6.04 -10.71
C ARG A 221 -5.76 -7.54 -10.92
N LYS A 222 -5.34 -8.27 -9.87
CA LYS A 222 -5.20 -9.73 -9.95
C LYS A 222 -6.54 -10.44 -10.15
N SER A 223 -7.65 -9.86 -9.68
CA SER A 223 -9.00 -10.41 -9.90
C SER A 223 -9.55 -10.08 -11.29
N THR A 224 -9.26 -8.89 -11.80
CA THR A 224 -9.67 -8.45 -13.15
C THR A 224 -9.04 -9.31 -14.26
N ARG A 225 -7.89 -9.94 -13.98
CA ARG A 225 -7.19 -10.85 -14.91
C ARG A 225 -7.98 -12.12 -15.26
N LEU A 226 -8.92 -12.54 -14.44
CA LEU A 226 -9.68 -13.78 -14.67
C LEU A 226 -10.86 -13.60 -15.64
N ASN A 227 -11.29 -12.36 -15.89
CA ASN A 227 -12.53 -12.07 -16.62
C ASN A 227 -12.41 -11.15 -17.84
N SER A 228 -11.20 -10.75 -18.26
CA SER A 228 -11.02 -9.90 -19.42
C SER A 228 -9.83 -10.32 -20.29
N SER A 229 -10.03 -10.26 -21.62
CA SER A 229 -8.95 -10.41 -22.60
C SER A 229 -7.97 -9.25 -22.48
N HIS A 230 -6.88 -9.45 -21.78
CA HIS A 230 -5.84 -8.44 -21.58
C HIS A 230 -4.87 -8.43 -22.75
N VAL A 231 -4.80 -7.31 -23.45
CA VAL A 231 -3.63 -7.02 -24.27
C VAL A 231 -2.53 -6.51 -23.31
N ARG A 232 -1.57 -7.37 -23.06
CA ARG A 232 -0.35 -7.00 -22.37
C ARG A 232 0.47 -6.17 -23.35
N THR A 233 0.56 -4.86 -23.17
CA THR A 233 1.63 -4.10 -23.81
C THR A 233 2.91 -4.39 -23.04
N SER A 234 3.60 -5.46 -23.44
CA SER A 234 5.03 -5.56 -23.18
C SER A 234 5.73 -4.49 -24.02
N ARG A 235 6.80 -3.95 -23.46
CA ARG A 235 7.73 -2.97 -24.05
C ARG A 235 7.78 -3.00 -25.56
#